data_f4f9e7d56ac7f063fe706eb0308db907
#
_entry.id   f4f9e7d56ac7f063fe706eb0308db907
#
_cell.length_a   1.000
_cell.length_b   1.000
_cell.length_c   1.000
_cell.angle_alpha   90.00
_cell.angle_beta   90.00
_cell.angle_gamma   90.00
#
_symmetry.space_group_name_H-M   'P 1'
#
loop_
_entity.id
_entity.type
_entity.pdbx_description
1 polymer ?
#
loop_
_entity_poly.entity_id
_entity_poly.type
_entity_poly.pdbx_seq_one_letter_code
_entity_poly.pdbx_strand_id
1 'polypeptide(L)'
;SPADIVIGLAASGRTPYVIYGLRYAKKIGCRTVAVSCNRDSEIGKEADLAIEPVPGPEVLTGSTRLKAGTVQKMVLNMISTGSMVGIGKVYQNLMVDVVQTNMKLITRAENIVMTATGCTREEARDSLEEAEGSVKLAITMILLQCGAKSAKTRLNRAGGYVRNAIQDV
;
A
#
# COMPACT_ATOMS: atom_id res chain seq x y z
N SER A 1 8.99 8.11 -17.22
CA SER A 1 10.36 7.59 -17.29
C SER A 1 10.37 6.07 -17.22
N PRO A 2 11.43 5.37 -17.63
CA PRO A 2 11.54 3.91 -17.50
C PRO A 2 11.43 3.36 -16.08
N ALA A 3 11.59 4.20 -15.06
CA ALA A 3 11.43 3.84 -13.64
C ALA A 3 9.96 3.81 -13.19
N ASP A 4 9.05 4.33 -14.01
CA ASP A 4 7.64 4.44 -13.68
C ASP A 4 6.84 3.22 -14.14
N ILE A 5 5.73 2.95 -13.46
CA ILE A 5 4.72 1.97 -13.86
C ILE A 5 3.45 2.73 -14.22
N VAL A 6 2.93 2.52 -15.42
CA VAL A 6 1.69 3.14 -15.88
C VAL A 6 0.55 2.11 -15.86
N ILE A 7 -0.51 2.42 -15.11
CA ILE A 7 -1.67 1.55 -14.99
C ILE A 7 -2.84 2.17 -15.75
N GLY A 8 -3.26 1.52 -16.84
CA GLY A 8 -4.41 1.91 -17.65
C GLY A 8 -5.70 1.25 -17.14
N LEU A 9 -6.71 2.06 -16.80
CA LEU A 9 -7.99 1.57 -16.31
C LEU A 9 -9.11 1.86 -17.32
N ALA A 10 -9.78 0.82 -17.78
CA ALA A 10 -11.00 0.94 -18.58
C ALA A 10 -11.89 -0.29 -18.32
N ALA A 11 -13.05 -0.11 -17.74
CA ALA A 11 -13.95 -1.23 -17.44
C ALA A 11 -14.33 -2.02 -18.71
N SER A 12 -14.60 -1.32 -19.82
CA SER A 12 -14.87 -1.95 -21.13
C SER A 12 -13.62 -2.61 -21.75
N GLY A 13 -12.43 -2.19 -21.37
CA GLY A 13 -11.17 -2.64 -21.92
C GLY A 13 -10.84 -2.13 -23.34
N ARG A 14 -11.59 -1.15 -23.88
CA ARG A 14 -11.45 -0.68 -25.27
C ARG A 14 -11.43 0.84 -25.42
N THR A 15 -11.15 1.56 -24.34
CA THR A 15 -11.12 3.03 -24.39
C THR A 15 -9.88 3.54 -25.13
N PRO A 16 -10.04 4.26 -26.26
CA PRO A 16 -8.89 4.67 -27.10
C PRO A 16 -7.84 5.48 -26.35
N TYR A 17 -8.26 6.41 -25.49
CA TYR A 17 -7.35 7.19 -24.64
C TYR A 17 -6.40 6.29 -23.83
N VAL A 18 -6.92 5.21 -23.24
CA VAL A 18 -6.12 4.28 -22.41
C VAL A 18 -5.20 3.45 -23.32
N ILE A 19 -5.69 2.97 -24.46
CA ILE A 19 -4.88 2.22 -25.44
C ILE A 19 -3.66 3.04 -25.85
N TYR A 20 -3.88 4.26 -26.31
CA TYR A 20 -2.78 5.14 -26.76
C TYR A 20 -1.85 5.55 -25.63
N GLY A 21 -2.40 5.76 -24.40
CA GLY A 21 -1.62 6.04 -23.20
C GLY A 21 -0.65 4.90 -22.87
N LEU A 22 -1.13 3.64 -22.88
CA LEU A 22 -0.29 2.45 -22.64
C LEU A 22 0.77 2.27 -23.74
N ARG A 23 0.41 2.45 -25.02
CA ARG A 23 1.37 2.42 -26.12
C ARG A 23 2.48 3.45 -25.96
N TYR A 24 2.11 4.68 -25.62
CA TYR A 24 3.09 5.73 -25.38
C TYR A 24 3.99 5.42 -24.18
N ALA A 25 3.42 4.94 -23.08
CA ALA A 25 4.18 4.54 -21.89
C ALA A 25 5.23 3.46 -22.24
N LYS A 26 4.84 2.43 -23.01
CA LYS A 26 5.79 1.41 -23.50
C LYS A 26 6.88 2.01 -24.40
N LYS A 27 6.50 2.92 -25.30
CA LYS A 27 7.47 3.57 -26.19
C LYS A 27 8.57 4.33 -25.45
N ILE A 28 8.25 4.90 -24.28
CA ILE A 28 9.22 5.62 -23.44
C ILE A 28 9.87 4.72 -22.38
N GLY A 29 9.63 3.41 -22.43
CA GLY A 29 10.29 2.39 -21.59
C GLY A 29 9.62 2.12 -20.24
N CYS A 30 8.42 2.67 -19.97
CA CYS A 30 7.68 2.34 -18.75
C CYS A 30 7.15 0.91 -18.78
N ARG A 31 7.08 0.28 -17.61
CA ARG A 31 6.25 -0.93 -17.42
C ARG A 31 4.78 -0.55 -17.43
N THR A 32 3.95 -1.42 -18.01
CA THR A 32 2.52 -1.12 -18.20
C THR A 32 1.62 -2.20 -17.65
N VAL A 33 0.53 -1.79 -17.02
CA VAL A 33 -0.51 -2.67 -16.48
C VAL A 33 -1.86 -2.21 -17.02
N ALA A 34 -2.70 -3.13 -17.45
CA ALA A 34 -4.09 -2.86 -17.80
C ALA A 34 -5.03 -3.43 -16.74
N VAL A 35 -6.07 -2.68 -16.39
CA VAL A 35 -7.17 -3.16 -15.54
C VAL A 35 -8.48 -3.00 -16.30
N SER A 36 -9.11 -4.11 -16.66
CA SER A 36 -10.41 -4.13 -17.33
C SER A 36 -11.38 -5.10 -16.64
N CYS A 37 -12.66 -5.02 -16.99
CA CYS A 37 -13.69 -5.94 -16.49
C CYS A 37 -14.15 -6.93 -17.56
N ASN A 38 -13.37 -7.09 -18.62
CA ASN A 38 -13.59 -8.02 -19.73
C ASN A 38 -12.31 -8.78 -20.05
N ARG A 39 -12.43 -10.05 -20.35
CA ARG A 39 -11.29 -10.88 -20.78
C ARG A 39 -10.82 -10.48 -22.18
N ASP A 40 -9.55 -10.73 -22.44
CA ASP A 40 -8.92 -10.51 -23.73
C ASP A 40 -9.12 -9.09 -24.26
N SER A 41 -9.13 -8.12 -23.37
CA SER A 41 -9.41 -6.72 -23.68
C SER A 41 -8.34 -6.08 -24.56
N GLU A 42 -8.73 -5.06 -25.33
CA GLU A 42 -7.78 -4.33 -26.18
C GLU A 42 -6.66 -3.68 -25.36
N ILE A 43 -7.00 -3.08 -24.20
CA ILE A 43 -5.97 -2.51 -23.29
C ILE A 43 -5.08 -3.60 -22.69
N GLY A 44 -5.64 -4.80 -22.41
CA GLY A 44 -4.88 -5.94 -21.91
C GLY A 44 -3.83 -6.44 -22.90
N LYS A 45 -4.15 -6.45 -24.19
CA LYS A 45 -3.21 -6.82 -25.27
C LYS A 45 -2.07 -5.81 -25.44
N GLU A 46 -2.31 -4.55 -25.09
CA GLU A 46 -1.29 -3.49 -25.19
C GLU A 46 -0.34 -3.49 -23.98
N ALA A 47 -0.79 -3.91 -22.81
CA ALA A 47 -0.02 -3.84 -21.56
C ALA A 47 0.97 -5.02 -21.43
N ASP A 48 1.97 -4.86 -20.54
CA ASP A 48 2.88 -5.95 -20.17
C ASP A 48 2.19 -6.95 -19.22
N LEU A 49 1.23 -6.46 -18.42
CA LEU A 49 0.41 -7.25 -17.50
C LEU A 49 -1.06 -6.83 -17.62
N ALA A 50 -1.95 -7.80 -17.77
CA ALA A 50 -3.39 -7.59 -17.76
C ALA A 50 -4.04 -8.16 -16.50
N ILE A 51 -4.86 -7.35 -15.84
CA ILE A 51 -5.72 -7.73 -14.71
C ILE A 51 -7.17 -7.59 -15.18
N GLU A 52 -7.82 -8.71 -15.45
CA GLU A 52 -9.11 -8.75 -16.14
C GLU A 52 -10.18 -9.52 -15.36
N PRO A 53 -10.56 -9.04 -14.16
CA PRO A 53 -11.66 -9.65 -13.40
C PRO A 53 -13.00 -9.40 -14.10
N VAL A 54 -13.80 -10.46 -14.26
CA VAL A 54 -15.12 -10.40 -14.89
C VAL A 54 -16.21 -10.41 -13.82
N PRO A 55 -16.84 -9.27 -13.48
CA PRO A 55 -17.84 -9.18 -12.42
C PRO A 55 -19.24 -9.70 -12.83
N GLY A 56 -19.40 -10.10 -14.08
CA GLY A 56 -20.69 -10.46 -14.68
C GLY A 56 -21.52 -9.23 -15.11
N PRO A 57 -22.74 -9.46 -15.61
CA PRO A 57 -23.58 -8.39 -16.15
C PRO A 57 -24.00 -7.39 -15.09
N GLU A 58 -24.03 -6.11 -15.47
CA GLU A 58 -24.56 -5.04 -14.61
C GLU A 58 -26.08 -5.17 -14.46
N VAL A 59 -26.62 -4.69 -13.33
CA VAL A 59 -28.07 -4.58 -13.14
C VAL A 59 -28.71 -3.65 -14.16
N LEU A 60 -28.01 -2.54 -14.49
CA LEU A 60 -28.38 -1.65 -15.56
C LEU A 60 -27.48 -1.92 -16.77
N THR A 61 -28.04 -2.59 -17.78
CA THR A 61 -27.31 -2.96 -18.99
C THR A 61 -26.65 -1.76 -19.67
N GLY A 62 -25.39 -1.91 -20.02
CA GLY A 62 -24.59 -0.87 -20.66
C GLY A 62 -23.89 0.10 -19.71
N SER A 63 -24.17 0.06 -18.41
CA SER A 63 -23.48 0.87 -17.41
C SER A 63 -22.42 0.04 -16.68
N THR A 64 -21.15 0.47 -16.68
CA THR A 64 -20.04 -0.18 -15.98
C THR A 64 -19.75 0.48 -14.62
N ARG A 65 -20.80 0.82 -13.91
CA ARG A 65 -20.77 1.72 -12.75
C ARG A 65 -20.79 0.98 -11.41
N LEU A 66 -21.55 -0.09 -11.30
CA LEU A 66 -21.80 -0.81 -10.04
C LEU A 66 -20.78 -1.93 -9.85
N LYS A 67 -20.97 -3.07 -10.51
CA LYS A 67 -20.09 -4.24 -10.34
C LYS A 67 -18.68 -3.96 -10.86
N ALA A 68 -18.56 -3.43 -12.06
CA ALA A 68 -17.27 -3.10 -12.65
C ALA A 68 -16.52 -2.04 -11.82
N GLY A 69 -17.19 -0.96 -11.43
CA GLY A 69 -16.60 0.07 -10.58
C GLY A 69 -16.16 -0.46 -9.22
N THR A 70 -16.95 -1.34 -8.61
CA THR A 70 -16.59 -1.99 -7.34
C THR A 70 -15.36 -2.87 -7.48
N VAL A 71 -15.31 -3.69 -8.52
CA VAL A 71 -14.16 -4.57 -8.78
C VAL A 71 -12.89 -3.78 -9.07
N GLN A 72 -12.97 -2.73 -9.89
CA GLN A 72 -11.82 -1.84 -10.14
C GLN A 72 -11.31 -1.19 -8.85
N LYS A 73 -12.22 -0.69 -8.00
CA LYS A 73 -11.86 -0.15 -6.69
C LYS A 73 -11.13 -1.21 -5.84
N MET A 74 -11.61 -2.45 -5.82
CA MET A 74 -10.96 -3.53 -5.07
C MET A 74 -9.56 -3.83 -5.59
N VAL A 75 -9.38 -3.90 -6.91
CA VAL A 75 -8.05 -4.10 -7.53
C VAL A 75 -7.10 -2.97 -7.14
N LEU A 76 -7.54 -1.72 -7.25
CA LEU A 76 -6.71 -0.56 -6.86
C LEU A 76 -6.33 -0.59 -5.39
N ASN A 77 -7.27 -0.95 -4.51
CA ASN A 77 -7.01 -1.08 -3.08
C ASN A 77 -6.02 -2.22 -2.78
N MET A 78 -6.11 -3.36 -3.49
CA MET A 78 -5.15 -4.45 -3.36
C MET A 78 -3.75 -4.02 -3.82
N ILE A 79 -3.63 -3.34 -4.96
CA ILE A 79 -2.35 -2.81 -5.46
C ILE A 79 -1.77 -1.81 -4.45
N SER A 80 -2.56 -0.84 -4.01
CA SER A 80 -2.11 0.18 -3.05
C SER A 80 -1.69 -0.45 -1.72
N THR A 81 -2.52 -1.31 -1.14
CA THR A 81 -2.22 -1.99 0.13
C THR A 81 -0.99 -2.88 -0.01
N GLY A 82 -0.92 -3.69 -1.07
CA GLY A 82 0.23 -4.55 -1.34
C GLY A 82 1.53 -3.75 -1.49
N SER A 83 1.48 -2.61 -2.17
CA SER A 83 2.62 -1.69 -2.29
C SER A 83 3.06 -1.15 -0.93
N MET A 84 2.12 -0.71 -0.07
CA MET A 84 2.45 -0.22 1.27
C MET A 84 3.03 -1.32 2.16
N VAL A 85 2.53 -2.55 2.06
CA VAL A 85 3.14 -3.72 2.73
C VAL A 85 4.55 -3.97 2.19
N GLY A 86 4.71 -3.92 0.86
CA GLY A 86 5.98 -4.16 0.17
C GLY A 86 7.09 -3.14 0.47
N ILE A 87 6.75 -1.95 0.97
CA ILE A 87 7.72 -0.92 1.40
C ILE A 87 7.84 -0.81 2.94
N GLY A 88 7.35 -1.82 3.68
CA GLY A 88 7.51 -1.92 5.13
C GLY A 88 6.65 -0.95 5.95
N LYS A 89 5.51 -0.48 5.43
CA LYS A 89 4.57 0.39 6.17
C LYS A 89 3.59 -0.38 7.07
N VAL A 90 3.77 -1.70 7.16
CA VAL A 90 2.91 -2.59 7.94
C VAL A 90 3.76 -3.49 8.84
N TYR A 91 3.30 -3.71 10.06
CA TYR A 91 3.82 -4.71 10.99
C TYR A 91 2.66 -5.61 11.45
N GLN A 92 2.75 -6.92 11.19
CA GLN A 92 1.62 -7.85 11.34
C GLN A 92 0.42 -7.37 10.48
N ASN A 93 -0.72 -7.03 11.09
CA ASN A 93 -1.90 -6.43 10.46
C ASN A 93 -2.06 -4.93 10.81
N LEU A 94 -1.02 -4.30 11.36
CA LEU A 94 -1.05 -2.93 11.84
C LEU A 94 -0.35 -1.99 10.85
N MET A 95 -1.00 -0.89 10.51
CA MET A 95 -0.39 0.19 9.73
C MET A 95 0.51 1.03 10.66
N VAL A 96 1.83 0.86 10.54
CA VAL A 96 2.81 1.46 11.47
C VAL A 96 3.43 2.77 10.97
N ASP A 97 2.91 3.32 9.89
CA ASP A 97 3.43 4.55 9.28
C ASP A 97 2.35 5.66 9.33
N VAL A 98 1.83 5.91 10.53
CA VAL A 98 0.77 6.88 10.80
C VAL A 98 1.38 8.24 11.05
N VAL A 99 0.90 9.27 10.33
CA VAL A 99 1.24 10.68 10.60
C VAL A 99 0.20 11.27 11.55
N GLN A 100 0.64 11.73 12.73
CA GLN A 100 -0.21 12.16 13.83
C GLN A 100 -0.64 13.64 13.69
N THR A 101 -1.54 13.94 12.73
CA THR A 101 -1.98 15.31 12.44
C THR A 101 -3.17 15.80 13.27
N ASN A 102 -3.80 14.93 14.05
CA ASN A 102 -4.94 15.27 14.91
C ASN A 102 -5.09 14.26 16.06
N MET A 103 -5.93 14.59 17.06
CA MET A 103 -6.14 13.77 18.25
C MET A 103 -6.56 12.34 17.96
N LYS A 104 -7.39 12.12 16.93
CA LYS A 104 -7.80 10.76 16.51
C LYS A 104 -6.59 9.93 16.05
N LEU A 105 -5.66 10.52 15.32
CA LEU A 105 -4.47 9.84 14.81
C LEU A 105 -3.42 9.64 15.91
N ILE A 106 -3.32 10.55 16.89
CA ILE A 106 -2.49 10.37 18.10
C ILE A 106 -2.99 9.15 18.89
N THR A 107 -4.29 9.11 19.22
CA THR A 107 -4.89 7.95 19.92
C THR A 107 -4.73 6.65 19.13
N ARG A 108 -4.83 6.71 17.80
CA ARG A 108 -4.58 5.55 16.94
C ARG A 108 -3.13 5.08 17.03
N ALA A 109 -2.16 5.99 17.02
CA ALA A 109 -0.74 5.66 17.14
C ALA A 109 -0.44 4.96 18.48
N GLU A 110 -0.95 5.50 19.61
CA GLU A 110 -0.86 4.85 20.92
C GLU A 110 -1.43 3.42 20.89
N ASN A 111 -2.66 3.26 20.37
CA ASN A 111 -3.32 1.95 20.30
C ASN A 111 -2.53 0.95 19.42
N ILE A 112 -1.91 1.40 18.34
CA ILE A 112 -1.08 0.55 17.49
C ILE A 112 0.17 0.09 18.24
N VAL A 113 0.86 1.00 18.96
CA VAL A 113 2.03 0.64 19.78
C VAL A 113 1.64 -0.37 20.86
N MET A 114 0.58 -0.12 21.60
CA MET A 114 0.06 -1.04 22.65
C MET A 114 -0.29 -2.42 22.05
N THR A 115 -0.98 -2.44 20.90
CA THR A 115 -1.38 -3.71 20.26
C THR A 115 -0.16 -4.50 19.78
N ALA A 116 0.85 -3.81 19.25
CA ALA A 116 2.06 -4.44 18.70
C ALA A 116 2.99 -4.99 19.77
N THR A 117 3.02 -4.36 20.96
CA THR A 117 4.05 -4.62 21.98
C THR A 117 3.51 -5.18 23.30
N GLY A 118 2.21 -5.00 23.56
CA GLY A 118 1.59 -5.34 24.84
C GLY A 118 1.85 -4.33 25.97
N CYS A 119 2.47 -3.19 25.68
CA CYS A 119 2.78 -2.16 26.68
C CYS A 119 1.54 -1.39 27.16
N THR A 120 1.69 -0.65 28.25
CA THR A 120 0.67 0.28 28.76
C THR A 120 0.54 1.51 27.83
N ARG A 121 -0.53 2.29 28.02
CA ARG A 121 -0.73 3.54 27.27
C ARG A 121 0.31 4.60 27.63
N GLU A 122 0.75 4.64 28.88
CA GLU A 122 1.79 5.55 29.35
C GLU A 122 3.11 5.24 28.66
N GLU A 123 3.54 3.98 28.69
CA GLU A 123 4.75 3.52 27.98
C GLU A 123 4.67 3.77 26.47
N ALA A 124 3.49 3.61 25.86
CA ALA A 124 3.28 3.89 24.44
C ALA A 124 3.47 5.39 24.11
N ARG A 125 2.96 6.30 24.99
CA ARG A 125 3.15 7.75 24.83
C ARG A 125 4.60 8.16 24.95
N ASP A 126 5.26 7.72 26.02
CA ASP A 126 6.67 8.04 26.27
C ASP A 126 7.54 7.56 25.11
N SER A 127 7.31 6.34 24.64
CA SER A 127 8.04 5.80 23.47
C SER A 127 7.74 6.53 22.18
N LEU A 128 6.51 6.99 21.97
CA LEU A 128 6.15 7.80 20.80
C LEU A 128 6.78 9.19 20.87
N GLU A 129 6.86 9.80 22.05
CA GLU A 129 7.53 11.08 22.25
C GLU A 129 9.03 10.94 21.97
N GLU A 130 9.72 9.94 22.55
CA GLU A 130 11.14 9.67 22.28
C GLU A 130 11.39 9.32 20.79
N ALA A 131 10.42 8.67 20.14
CA ALA A 131 10.47 8.32 18.72
C ALA A 131 10.07 9.47 17.77
N GLU A 132 9.90 10.71 18.27
CA GLU A 132 9.47 11.87 17.49
C GLU A 132 8.17 11.59 16.69
N GLY A 133 7.23 10.84 17.28
CA GLY A 133 5.96 10.44 16.68
C GLY A 133 6.03 9.25 15.71
N SER A 134 7.18 8.63 15.52
CA SER A 134 7.33 7.46 14.65
C SER A 134 6.86 6.19 15.36
N VAL A 135 5.65 5.72 14.99
CA VAL A 135 5.07 4.47 15.51
C VAL A 135 6.00 3.27 15.28
N LYS A 136 6.58 3.18 14.10
CA LYS A 136 7.53 2.13 13.71
C LYS A 136 8.76 2.11 14.63
N LEU A 137 9.29 3.27 14.92
CA LEU A 137 10.44 3.43 15.80
C LEU A 137 10.08 3.08 17.25
N ALA A 138 8.97 3.60 17.78
CA ALA A 138 8.47 3.31 19.13
C ALA A 138 8.26 1.80 19.34
N ILE A 139 7.62 1.10 18.41
CA ILE A 139 7.45 -0.36 18.48
C ILE A 139 8.82 -1.06 18.53
N THR A 140 9.76 -0.63 17.70
CA THR A 140 11.09 -1.24 17.64
C THR A 140 11.87 -1.02 18.93
N MET A 141 11.77 0.18 19.53
CA MET A 141 12.39 0.51 20.82
C MET A 141 11.88 -0.41 21.95
N ILE A 142 10.57 -0.56 22.06
CA ILE A 142 9.96 -1.38 23.09
C ILE A 142 10.32 -2.86 22.91
N LEU A 143 10.16 -3.40 21.69
CA LEU A 143 10.42 -4.82 21.43
C LEU A 143 11.90 -5.21 21.60
N LEU A 144 12.82 -4.29 21.34
CA LEU A 144 14.27 -4.50 21.50
C LEU A 144 14.81 -4.00 22.84
N GLN A 145 13.97 -3.40 23.68
CA GLN A 145 14.37 -2.78 24.94
C GLN A 145 15.60 -1.85 24.79
N CYS A 146 15.57 -0.98 23.77
CA CYS A 146 16.69 -0.09 23.46
C CYS A 146 16.19 1.33 23.13
N GLY A 147 17.06 2.33 23.26
CA GLY A 147 16.75 3.73 22.94
C GLY A 147 16.62 4.00 21.44
N ALA A 148 16.04 5.16 21.11
CA ALA A 148 15.68 5.56 19.74
C ALA A 148 16.84 5.47 18.74
N LYS A 149 18.05 5.85 19.12
CA LYS A 149 19.23 5.81 18.24
C LYS A 149 19.58 4.38 17.78
N SER A 150 19.55 3.42 18.71
CA SER A 150 19.83 2.01 18.42
C SER A 150 18.72 1.41 17.55
N ALA A 151 17.47 1.62 17.94
CA ALA A 151 16.30 1.15 17.19
C ALA A 151 16.28 1.71 15.75
N LYS A 152 16.58 3.01 15.57
CA LYS A 152 16.66 3.66 14.26
C LYS A 152 17.74 3.05 13.37
N THR A 153 18.89 2.73 13.95
CA THR A 153 19.98 2.07 13.22
C THR A 153 19.56 0.69 12.73
N ARG A 154 18.89 -0.09 13.60
CA ARG A 154 18.38 -1.43 13.22
C ARG A 154 17.29 -1.36 12.17
N LEU A 155 16.31 -0.45 12.31
CA LEU A 155 15.29 -0.23 11.30
C LEU A 155 15.87 0.13 9.93
N ASN A 156 16.87 1.00 9.90
CA ASN A 156 17.53 1.38 8.65
C ASN A 156 18.24 0.19 7.99
N ARG A 157 18.98 -0.62 8.75
CA ARG A 157 19.59 -1.86 8.25
C ARG A 157 18.58 -2.86 7.74
N ALA A 158 17.42 -2.94 8.38
CA ALA A 158 16.30 -3.80 8.00
C ALA A 158 15.43 -3.22 6.85
N GLY A 159 15.85 -2.14 6.18
CA GLY A 159 15.09 -1.52 5.09
C GLY A 159 13.75 -0.91 5.56
N GLY A 160 13.62 -0.56 6.84
CA GLY A 160 12.40 -0.02 7.42
C GLY A 160 11.35 -1.05 7.83
N TYR A 161 11.66 -2.34 7.77
CA TYR A 161 10.75 -3.41 8.21
C TYR A 161 10.95 -3.73 9.68
N VAL A 162 9.93 -3.45 10.50
CA VAL A 162 9.96 -3.75 11.95
C VAL A 162 10.26 -5.24 12.20
N ARG A 163 9.62 -6.14 11.46
CA ARG A 163 9.83 -7.59 11.62
C ARG A 163 11.31 -7.97 11.47
N ASN A 164 11.96 -7.49 10.44
CA ASN A 164 13.37 -7.79 10.20
C ASN A 164 14.28 -7.16 11.26
N ALA A 165 13.95 -5.92 11.67
CA ALA A 165 14.72 -5.19 12.68
C ALA A 165 14.76 -5.91 14.05
N ILE A 166 13.70 -6.66 14.40
CA ILE A 166 13.59 -7.38 15.68
C ILE A 166 14.06 -8.83 15.60
N GLN A 167 14.26 -9.40 14.41
CA GLN A 167 14.68 -10.80 14.23
C GLN A 167 16.22 -10.99 14.18
N ASP A 168 16.97 -9.94 13.88
CA ASP A 168 18.45 -9.96 13.85
C ASP A 168 19.08 -9.83 15.26
N VAL A 169 18.51 -10.51 16.25
CA VAL A 169 19.03 -10.55 17.64
C VAL A 169 19.57 -11.94 17.93
#